data_bfc30cc141974eb2d3c8c145a7ffdf55
#
_entry.id   bfc30cc141974eb2d3c8c145a7ffdf55
#
_cell.length_a   1.000
_cell.length_b   1.000
_cell.length_c   1.000
_cell.angle_alpha   90.00
_cell.angle_beta   90.00
_cell.angle_gamma   90.00
#
_symmetry.space_group_name_H-M   'P 1'
#
loop_
_entity.id
_entity.type
_entity.pdbx_description
1 polymer ?
#
loop_
_entity_poly.entity_id
_entity_poly.type
_entity_poly.pdbx_seq_one_letter_code
_entity_poly.pdbx_strand_id
1 'polypeptide(L)'
;MRKLFTSESVTEGHPDKICDQISDAVLDAILEQDPMARVACETCTTTGIVMVMGEVTTTATYRVDDIVRKVVCDIGYDRAKYGFDGNTCAVITALHAQSPDIAQGVDSALEGRFSGDTDIGAGDQGMMFGYANAETPEMMPMPIALAHRLTRRLSEARRSGELSWLRPDGKSQVTVEYEDNHPVRVDTVVISTQHAPEIEHDYLSSEIIEKVIKTAIPEDLLDSKTRFFINPTGKFVIGGPMGDSGLTGRKIIVDTYGGFARHGGGAFSGKDPTKVDRSGAYAARYVAKNIVAAGLARECEIELAYAIGVARPVSLLVDTKGTSIVDDAKLAEMVNQIFDLRPAGIIRMLDLRRPIYRQTAAFGHFGRTDVDLPWERMDKVNELRRLAHI
;
A
#
# COMPACT_ATOMS: atom_id res chain seq x y z
N MET A 1 13.19 -26.82 -8.08
CA MET A 1 12.96 -26.19 -9.42
C MET A 1 13.36 -24.73 -9.34
N ARG A 2 14.18 -24.22 -10.29
CA ARG A 2 14.53 -22.80 -10.36
C ARG A 2 13.45 -22.00 -11.05
N LYS A 3 13.07 -20.85 -10.47
CA LYS A 3 12.16 -19.87 -11.06
C LYS A 3 12.62 -18.46 -10.77
N LEU A 4 12.28 -17.50 -11.63
CA LEU A 4 12.47 -16.08 -11.41
C LEU A 4 11.13 -15.43 -11.09
N PHE A 5 11.12 -14.54 -10.10
CA PHE A 5 9.95 -13.72 -9.79
C PHE A 5 10.35 -12.25 -9.69
N THR A 6 9.51 -11.38 -10.23
CA THR A 6 9.81 -9.94 -10.33
C THR A 6 8.69 -9.13 -9.70
N SER A 7 9.07 -8.15 -8.89
CA SER A 7 8.17 -7.11 -8.39
C SER A 7 8.75 -5.72 -8.64
N GLU A 8 7.88 -4.73 -8.70
CA GLU A 8 8.26 -3.33 -8.87
C GLU A 8 7.74 -2.47 -7.72
N SER A 9 8.38 -1.32 -7.52
CA SER A 9 7.92 -0.26 -6.64
C SER A 9 8.21 1.11 -7.24
N VAL A 10 7.57 2.15 -6.71
CA VAL A 10 7.77 3.53 -7.15
C VAL A 10 7.99 4.45 -5.96
N THR A 11 8.69 5.57 -6.21
CA THR A 11 8.91 6.59 -5.18
C THR A 11 7.65 7.42 -4.91
N GLU A 12 7.69 8.20 -3.86
CA GLU A 12 6.64 9.14 -3.47
C GLU A 12 6.32 10.20 -4.54
N GLY A 13 7.28 10.50 -5.43
CA GLY A 13 7.13 11.48 -6.51
C GLY A 13 6.60 10.92 -7.83
N HIS A 14 6.31 9.61 -7.90
CA HIS A 14 5.63 9.05 -9.05
C HIS A 14 4.20 9.63 -9.17
N PRO A 15 3.70 9.99 -10.36
CA PRO A 15 2.41 10.67 -10.52
C PRO A 15 1.23 9.98 -9.83
N ASP A 16 1.10 8.65 -9.96
CA ASP A 16 0.04 7.90 -9.29
C ASP A 16 0.19 7.98 -7.74
N LYS A 17 1.43 7.93 -7.23
CA LYS A 17 1.65 8.01 -5.77
C LYS A 17 1.51 9.43 -5.22
N ILE A 18 1.69 10.47 -6.02
CA ILE A 18 1.29 11.83 -5.65
C ILE A 18 -0.23 11.86 -5.42
N CYS A 19 -1.01 11.27 -6.33
CA CYS A 19 -2.47 11.22 -6.22
C CYS A 19 -2.92 10.43 -4.97
N ASP A 20 -2.32 9.26 -4.72
CA ASP A 20 -2.61 8.46 -3.53
C ASP A 20 -2.33 9.25 -2.24
N GLN A 21 -1.18 9.92 -2.17
CA GLN A 21 -0.82 10.73 -1.00
C GLN A 21 -1.74 11.94 -0.79
N ILE A 22 -2.21 12.57 -1.86
CA ILE A 22 -3.18 13.68 -1.77
C ILE A 22 -4.51 13.15 -1.26
N SER A 23 -5.04 12.07 -1.84
CA SER A 23 -6.31 11.48 -1.45
C SER A 23 -6.31 11.04 0.02
N ASP A 24 -5.22 10.41 0.48
CA ASP A 24 -5.08 10.02 1.89
C ASP A 24 -4.80 11.21 2.82
N ALA A 25 -4.16 12.28 2.36
CA ALA A 25 -3.99 13.49 3.15
C ALA A 25 -5.32 14.24 3.35
N VAL A 26 -6.21 14.22 2.36
CA VAL A 26 -7.58 14.74 2.50
C VAL A 26 -8.36 13.88 3.50
N LEU A 27 -8.27 12.56 3.41
CA LEU A 27 -8.89 11.64 4.37
C LEU A 27 -8.41 11.89 5.79
N ASP A 28 -7.09 11.98 6.00
CA ASP A 28 -6.51 12.20 7.34
C ASP A 28 -6.94 13.54 7.94
N ALA A 29 -6.95 14.62 7.15
CA ALA A 29 -7.40 15.93 7.60
C ALA A 29 -8.88 15.96 8.01
N ILE A 30 -9.70 15.12 7.41
CA ILE A 30 -11.11 14.95 7.76
C ILE A 30 -11.24 14.10 9.03
N LEU A 31 -10.59 12.94 9.10
CA LEU A 31 -10.67 12.02 10.24
C LEU A 31 -10.14 12.62 11.54
N GLU A 32 -9.18 13.54 11.47
CA GLU A 32 -8.66 14.26 12.63
C GLU A 32 -9.75 15.06 13.35
N GLN A 33 -10.76 15.56 12.63
CA GLN A 33 -11.86 16.38 13.14
C GLN A 33 -13.17 15.60 13.25
N ASP A 34 -13.40 14.64 12.35
CA ASP A 34 -14.61 13.83 12.25
C ASP A 34 -14.28 12.36 11.99
N PRO A 35 -14.02 11.57 13.05
CA PRO A 35 -13.71 10.15 12.91
C PRO A 35 -14.85 9.31 12.30
N MET A 36 -16.07 9.86 12.22
CA MET A 36 -17.23 9.17 11.65
C MET A 36 -17.49 9.54 10.18
N ALA A 37 -16.68 10.41 9.60
CA ALA A 37 -16.81 10.86 8.22
C ALA A 37 -16.86 9.69 7.22
N ARG A 38 -17.59 9.91 6.14
CA ARG A 38 -17.62 9.03 4.96
C ARG A 38 -16.85 9.71 3.85
N VAL A 39 -15.78 9.05 3.39
CA VAL A 39 -14.85 9.62 2.41
C VAL A 39 -14.58 8.60 1.31
N ALA A 40 -14.77 9.02 0.09
CA ALA A 40 -14.31 8.39 -1.13
C ALA A 40 -13.69 9.50 -1.98
N CYS A 41 -12.40 9.74 -1.80
CA CYS A 41 -11.65 10.84 -2.39
C CYS A 41 -10.67 10.31 -3.43
N GLU A 42 -10.81 10.76 -4.66
CA GLU A 42 -9.92 10.41 -5.77
C GLU A 42 -9.20 11.66 -6.27
N THR A 43 -7.99 11.48 -6.74
CA THR A 43 -7.15 12.56 -7.28
C THR A 43 -6.63 12.15 -8.64
N CYS A 44 -6.58 13.08 -9.57
CA CYS A 44 -5.79 12.95 -10.78
C CYS A 44 -4.86 14.15 -10.95
N THR A 45 -3.72 13.92 -11.61
CA THR A 45 -2.73 14.95 -11.88
C THR A 45 -2.11 14.78 -13.27
N THR A 46 -1.78 15.89 -13.88
CA THR A 46 -0.97 15.95 -15.10
C THR A 46 -0.22 17.28 -15.11
N THR A 47 0.39 17.68 -16.23
CA THR A 47 1.18 18.90 -16.34
C THR A 47 0.45 20.13 -15.76
N GLY A 48 0.96 20.66 -14.65
CA GLY A 48 0.49 21.90 -14.04
C GLY A 48 -0.87 21.88 -13.35
N ILE A 49 -1.52 20.71 -13.20
CA ILE A 49 -2.86 20.60 -12.63
C ILE A 49 -2.99 19.41 -11.67
N VAL A 50 -3.76 19.61 -10.60
CA VAL A 50 -4.28 18.57 -9.71
C VAL A 50 -5.80 18.74 -9.63
N MET A 51 -6.54 17.65 -9.83
CA MET A 51 -7.99 17.62 -9.63
C MET A 51 -8.32 16.61 -8.53
N VAL A 52 -9.04 17.05 -7.51
CA VAL A 52 -9.55 16.24 -6.40
C VAL A 52 -11.06 16.11 -6.53
N MET A 53 -11.57 14.90 -6.57
CA MET A 53 -12.97 14.60 -6.82
C MET A 53 -13.48 13.46 -5.94
N GLY A 54 -14.78 13.29 -5.86
CA GLY A 54 -15.40 12.18 -5.14
C GLY A 54 -16.50 12.59 -4.17
N GLU A 55 -16.83 11.69 -3.26
CA GLU A 55 -17.93 11.83 -2.31
C GLU A 55 -17.41 11.94 -0.88
N VAL A 56 -17.82 13.03 -0.19
CA VAL A 56 -17.43 13.28 1.20
C VAL A 56 -18.64 13.76 2.00
N THR A 57 -18.97 13.02 3.06
CA THR A 57 -19.95 13.43 4.06
C THR A 57 -19.24 13.59 5.38
N THR A 58 -19.13 14.83 5.88
CA THR A 58 -18.37 15.16 7.09
C THR A 58 -18.87 16.47 7.71
N THR A 59 -18.58 16.62 9.00
CA THR A 59 -18.71 17.88 9.75
C THR A 59 -17.39 18.65 9.82
N ALA A 60 -16.28 18.09 9.35
CA ALA A 60 -14.97 18.71 9.36
C ALA A 60 -14.88 19.92 8.44
N THR A 61 -14.05 20.88 8.81
CA THR A 61 -13.69 22.03 7.97
C THR A 61 -12.26 21.88 7.48
N TYR A 62 -12.07 21.84 6.17
CA TYR A 62 -10.75 21.63 5.57
C TYR A 62 -10.65 22.39 4.22
N ARG A 63 -9.42 22.65 3.79
CA ARG A 63 -9.15 23.29 2.50
C ARG A 63 -8.32 22.39 1.62
N VAL A 64 -8.95 21.88 0.57
CA VAL A 64 -8.33 20.93 -0.37
C VAL A 64 -7.09 21.54 -1.03
N ASP A 65 -7.15 22.80 -1.44
CA ASP A 65 -6.04 23.50 -2.10
C ASP A 65 -4.78 23.56 -1.19
N ASP A 66 -4.95 23.87 0.09
CA ASP A 66 -3.85 23.92 1.06
C ASP A 66 -3.24 22.52 1.27
N ILE A 67 -4.08 21.48 1.38
CA ILE A 67 -3.63 20.08 1.52
C ILE A 67 -2.85 19.64 0.29
N VAL A 68 -3.37 19.87 -0.91
CA VAL A 68 -2.70 19.51 -2.18
C VAL A 68 -1.33 20.17 -2.27
N ARG A 69 -1.26 21.49 -2.08
CA ARG A 69 0.00 22.25 -2.16
C ARG A 69 1.03 21.75 -1.17
N LYS A 70 0.59 21.52 0.08
CA LYS A 70 1.46 20.98 1.11
C LYS A 70 2.01 19.60 0.73
N VAL A 71 1.16 18.67 0.27
CA VAL A 71 1.59 17.31 -0.11
C VAL A 71 2.59 17.37 -1.27
N VAL A 72 2.30 18.12 -2.32
CA VAL A 72 3.16 18.25 -3.51
C VAL A 72 4.52 18.84 -3.15
N CYS A 73 4.53 19.90 -2.32
CA CYS A 73 5.78 20.52 -1.84
C CYS A 73 6.57 19.58 -0.91
N ASP A 74 5.90 18.87 0.01
CA ASP A 74 6.52 17.91 0.92
C ASP A 74 7.21 16.75 0.16
N ILE A 75 6.65 16.34 -0.98
CA ILE A 75 7.25 15.35 -1.88
C ILE A 75 8.53 15.88 -2.52
N GLY A 76 8.62 17.19 -2.74
CA GLY A 76 9.79 17.86 -3.33
C GLY A 76 9.54 18.48 -4.71
N TYR A 77 8.29 18.62 -5.12
CA TYR A 77 7.90 19.45 -6.27
C TYR A 77 7.56 20.86 -5.80
N ASP A 78 8.58 21.61 -5.40
CA ASP A 78 8.49 22.92 -4.78
C ASP A 78 8.93 24.07 -5.70
N ARG A 79 9.23 23.77 -6.96
CA ARG A 79 9.73 24.74 -7.95
C ARG A 79 9.54 24.29 -9.39
N ALA A 80 9.20 25.25 -10.26
CA ALA A 80 8.87 25.02 -11.68
C ALA A 80 9.96 24.29 -12.49
N LYS A 81 11.26 24.44 -12.13
CA LYS A 81 12.35 23.76 -12.84
C LYS A 81 12.31 22.22 -12.74
N TYR A 82 11.51 21.66 -11.83
CA TYR A 82 11.30 20.21 -11.72
C TYR A 82 10.13 19.71 -12.58
N GLY A 83 9.52 20.61 -13.38
CA GLY A 83 8.41 20.32 -14.26
C GLY A 83 7.04 20.35 -13.59
N PHE A 84 7.01 20.39 -12.24
CA PHE A 84 5.79 20.50 -11.44
C PHE A 84 6.09 21.33 -10.18
N ASP A 85 5.13 22.13 -9.73
CA ASP A 85 5.31 23.02 -8.58
C ASP A 85 4.02 23.17 -7.79
N GLY A 86 4.01 22.66 -6.55
CA GLY A 86 2.88 22.72 -5.64
C GLY A 86 2.43 24.13 -5.30
N ASN A 87 3.35 25.12 -5.37
CA ASN A 87 3.01 26.52 -5.09
C ASN A 87 2.18 27.17 -6.21
N THR A 88 2.32 26.69 -7.45
CA THR A 88 1.77 27.36 -8.64
C THR A 88 0.85 26.50 -9.49
N CYS A 89 0.76 25.19 -9.23
CA CYS A 89 -0.14 24.30 -9.97
C CYS A 89 -1.62 24.74 -9.79
N ALA A 90 -2.43 24.49 -10.79
CA ALA A 90 -3.89 24.65 -10.68
C ALA A 90 -4.45 23.51 -9.80
N VAL A 91 -5.34 23.87 -8.88
CA VAL A 91 -6.07 22.91 -8.05
C VAL A 91 -7.55 23.03 -8.36
N ILE A 92 -8.16 21.94 -8.83
CA ILE A 92 -9.59 21.85 -9.10
C ILE A 92 -10.21 20.90 -8.09
N THR A 93 -11.36 21.29 -7.52
CA THR A 93 -12.09 20.49 -6.55
C THR A 93 -13.49 20.20 -7.04
N ALA A 94 -13.89 18.91 -7.06
CA ALA A 94 -15.20 18.43 -7.42
C ALA A 94 -15.66 17.37 -6.37
N LEU A 95 -15.79 17.81 -5.12
CA LEU A 95 -16.28 17.00 -4.00
C LEU A 95 -17.72 17.33 -3.70
N HIS A 96 -18.54 16.31 -3.48
CA HIS A 96 -19.96 16.45 -3.13
C HIS A 96 -20.38 15.42 -2.07
N ALA A 97 -21.57 15.57 -1.51
CA ALA A 97 -22.08 14.65 -0.49
C ALA A 97 -22.42 13.28 -1.10
N GLN A 98 -22.23 12.21 -0.31
CA GLN A 98 -22.61 10.84 -0.71
C GLN A 98 -24.10 10.73 -1.00
N SER A 99 -24.46 9.87 -1.96
CA SER A 99 -25.86 9.54 -2.27
C SER A 99 -26.58 8.96 -1.05
N PRO A 100 -27.81 9.46 -0.73
CA PRO A 100 -28.63 8.92 0.36
C PRO A 100 -28.96 7.42 0.19
N ASP A 101 -29.09 6.95 -1.04
CA ASP A 101 -29.42 5.55 -1.34
C ASP A 101 -28.28 4.59 -0.93
N ILE A 102 -27.03 5.00 -1.12
CA ILE A 102 -25.85 4.25 -0.69
C ILE A 102 -25.74 4.28 0.84
N ALA A 103 -25.95 5.44 1.46
CA ALA A 103 -25.85 5.61 2.90
C ALA A 103 -26.81 4.66 3.65
N GLN A 104 -28.04 4.49 3.18
CA GLN A 104 -29.04 3.63 3.82
C GLN A 104 -28.58 2.16 3.92
N GLY A 105 -27.89 1.63 2.91
CA GLY A 105 -27.41 0.23 2.90
C GLY A 105 -26.21 0.01 3.82
N VAL A 106 -25.41 1.05 4.04
CA VAL A 106 -24.15 0.99 4.82
C VAL A 106 -24.40 1.28 6.30
N ASP A 107 -25.27 2.22 6.64
CA ASP A 107 -25.50 2.66 8.01
C ASP A 107 -26.29 1.64 8.86
N SER A 108 -27.00 0.70 8.23
CA SER A 108 -27.70 -0.40 8.90
C SER A 108 -27.58 -1.69 8.11
N ALA A 109 -26.80 -2.63 8.62
CA ALA A 109 -26.63 -3.95 8.01
C ALA A 109 -27.97 -4.68 7.85
N LEU A 110 -28.05 -5.55 6.82
CA LEU A 110 -29.24 -6.35 6.55
C LEU A 110 -29.65 -7.21 7.76
N GLU A 111 -28.69 -7.78 8.46
CA GLU A 111 -28.88 -8.59 9.65
C GLU A 111 -29.48 -7.77 10.81
N GLY A 112 -29.04 -6.52 10.97
CA GLY A 112 -29.53 -5.61 12.02
C GLY A 112 -30.98 -5.14 11.81
N ARG A 113 -31.46 -5.11 10.57
CA ARG A 113 -32.83 -4.68 10.26
C ARG A 113 -33.91 -5.59 10.87
N PHE A 114 -33.56 -6.84 11.15
CA PHE A 114 -34.45 -7.85 11.72
C PHE A 114 -34.15 -8.19 13.18
N SER A 115 -32.93 -7.90 13.69
CA SER A 115 -32.51 -8.25 15.05
C SER A 115 -32.41 -7.04 15.99
N GLY A 116 -32.48 -5.82 15.48
CA GLY A 116 -32.23 -4.60 16.26
C GLY A 116 -30.75 -4.35 16.55
N ASP A 117 -29.84 -5.11 15.95
CA ASP A 117 -28.40 -4.92 16.04
C ASP A 117 -27.96 -3.71 15.20
N THR A 118 -27.07 -2.88 15.75
CA THR A 118 -26.62 -1.62 15.13
C THR A 118 -25.34 -1.78 14.29
N ASP A 119 -25.08 -2.97 13.80
CA ASP A 119 -23.90 -3.22 12.93
C ASP A 119 -24.02 -2.48 11.60
N ILE A 120 -22.88 -2.00 11.10
CA ILE A 120 -22.79 -1.43 9.76
C ILE A 120 -22.57 -2.53 8.72
N GLY A 121 -23.27 -2.43 7.58
CA GLY A 121 -23.04 -3.30 6.44
C GLY A 121 -21.76 -2.94 5.68
N ALA A 122 -21.24 -3.87 4.89
CA ALA A 122 -20.15 -3.58 3.98
C ALA A 122 -20.55 -2.49 2.99
N GLY A 123 -19.66 -1.52 2.75
CA GLY A 123 -19.91 -0.37 1.89
C GLY A 123 -19.98 -0.72 0.40
N ASP A 124 -19.49 -1.88 0.02
CA ASP A 124 -19.56 -2.43 -1.33
C ASP A 124 -19.43 -3.96 -1.29
N GLN A 125 -19.73 -4.59 -2.42
CA GLN A 125 -19.33 -5.97 -2.68
C GLN A 125 -17.86 -6.04 -3.08
N GLY A 126 -17.20 -7.18 -2.87
CA GLY A 126 -15.84 -7.37 -3.37
C GLY A 126 -15.10 -8.51 -2.69
N MET A 127 -13.92 -8.81 -3.23
CA MET A 127 -12.97 -9.77 -2.67
C MET A 127 -11.72 -9.02 -2.21
N MET A 128 -11.25 -9.30 -1.02
CA MET A 128 -10.04 -8.70 -0.43
C MET A 128 -9.07 -9.80 -0.06
N PHE A 129 -7.80 -9.58 -0.35
CA PHE A 129 -6.74 -10.54 -0.11
C PHE A 129 -5.72 -10.02 0.89
N GLY A 130 -5.27 -10.91 1.77
CA GLY A 130 -4.14 -10.72 2.64
C GLY A 130 -3.12 -11.82 2.43
N TYR A 131 -1.84 -11.50 2.63
CA TYR A 131 -0.76 -12.47 2.46
C TYR A 131 0.35 -12.21 3.47
N ALA A 132 1.03 -13.28 3.85
CA ALA A 132 2.30 -13.24 4.58
C ALA A 132 3.13 -14.48 4.26
N ASN A 133 4.46 -14.35 4.27
CA ASN A 133 5.38 -15.47 4.20
C ASN A 133 6.62 -15.22 5.06
N ALA A 134 7.41 -16.25 5.25
CA ALA A 134 8.60 -16.21 6.10
C ALA A 134 9.90 -15.83 5.34
N GLU A 135 9.81 -15.13 4.18
CA GLU A 135 10.97 -14.78 3.37
C GLU A 135 11.75 -13.58 3.92
N THR A 136 11.07 -12.66 4.58
CA THR A 136 11.66 -11.45 5.16
C THR A 136 11.22 -11.25 6.61
N PRO A 137 11.95 -10.46 7.41
CA PRO A 137 11.56 -10.16 8.79
C PRO A 137 10.18 -9.51 8.90
N GLU A 138 9.79 -8.70 7.93
CA GLU A 138 8.47 -8.07 7.83
C GLU A 138 7.37 -9.02 7.35
N MET A 139 7.72 -10.28 7.03
CA MET A 139 6.81 -11.30 6.50
C MET A 139 6.16 -10.90 5.18
N MET A 140 6.99 -10.40 4.27
CA MET A 140 6.65 -10.01 2.89
C MET A 140 7.44 -10.83 1.89
N PRO A 141 6.91 -11.03 0.66
CA PRO A 141 7.68 -11.60 -0.43
C PRO A 141 8.94 -10.80 -0.71
N MET A 142 10.07 -11.47 -0.87
CA MET A 142 11.40 -10.87 -1.05
C MET A 142 11.44 -9.83 -2.20
N PRO A 143 10.88 -10.10 -3.40
CA PRO A 143 10.98 -9.16 -4.52
C PRO A 143 10.35 -7.79 -4.22
N ILE A 144 9.14 -7.76 -3.65
CA ILE A 144 8.46 -6.50 -3.33
C ILE A 144 9.10 -5.81 -2.13
N ALA A 145 9.55 -6.55 -1.12
CA ALA A 145 10.25 -5.99 0.03
C ALA A 145 11.53 -5.25 -0.41
N LEU A 146 12.33 -5.87 -1.28
CA LEU A 146 13.54 -5.25 -1.82
C LEU A 146 13.22 -4.07 -2.76
N ALA A 147 12.19 -4.17 -3.59
CA ALA A 147 11.76 -3.06 -4.44
C ALA A 147 11.34 -1.83 -3.60
N HIS A 148 10.59 -2.03 -2.51
CA HIS A 148 10.25 -0.93 -1.58
C HIS A 148 11.47 -0.35 -0.87
N ARG A 149 12.41 -1.18 -0.42
CA ARG A 149 13.66 -0.71 0.20
C ARG A 149 14.46 0.19 -0.75
N LEU A 150 14.54 -0.18 -2.04
CA LEU A 150 15.22 0.61 -3.06
C LEU A 150 14.56 1.98 -3.30
N THR A 151 13.23 2.03 -3.46
CA THR A 151 12.53 3.31 -3.67
C THR A 151 12.57 4.19 -2.44
N ARG A 152 12.49 3.61 -1.25
CA ARG A 152 12.68 4.35 0.00
C ARG A 152 14.09 4.93 0.10
N ARG A 153 15.12 4.13 -0.19
CA ARG A 153 16.51 4.56 -0.16
C ARG A 153 16.79 5.68 -1.18
N LEU A 154 16.19 5.63 -2.39
CA LEU A 154 16.24 6.72 -3.36
C LEU A 154 15.69 8.03 -2.76
N SER A 155 14.53 7.96 -2.12
CA SER A 155 13.90 9.12 -1.46
C SER A 155 14.73 9.65 -0.30
N GLU A 156 15.32 8.79 0.51
CA GLU A 156 16.22 9.16 1.60
C GLU A 156 17.48 9.86 1.09
N ALA A 157 18.15 9.29 0.07
CA ALA A 157 19.35 9.87 -0.53
C ALA A 157 19.09 11.26 -1.16
N ARG A 158 17.89 11.43 -1.77
CA ARG A 158 17.45 12.72 -2.28
C ARG A 158 17.19 13.72 -1.16
N ARG A 159 16.41 13.33 -0.14
CA ARG A 159 15.97 14.23 0.95
C ARG A 159 17.12 14.64 1.86
N SER A 160 18.08 13.76 2.13
CA SER A 160 19.27 14.05 2.92
C SER A 160 20.29 14.93 2.18
N GLY A 161 20.17 15.06 0.85
CA GLY A 161 21.14 15.75 0.01
C GLY A 161 22.37 14.89 -0.34
N GLU A 162 22.43 13.64 0.05
CA GLU A 162 23.51 12.69 -0.30
C GLU A 162 23.65 12.55 -1.82
N LEU A 163 22.51 12.48 -2.52
CA LEU A 163 22.42 12.51 -3.98
C LEU A 163 21.52 13.69 -4.40
N SER A 164 22.05 14.92 -4.23
CA SER A 164 21.30 16.17 -4.40
C SER A 164 20.77 16.42 -5.84
N TRP A 165 21.29 15.67 -6.80
CA TRP A 165 20.86 15.71 -8.19
C TRP A 165 19.64 14.82 -8.47
N LEU A 166 19.23 13.94 -7.55
CA LEU A 166 17.99 13.18 -7.66
C LEU A 166 16.77 14.11 -7.64
N ARG A 167 15.74 13.68 -8.35
CA ARG A 167 14.41 14.31 -8.38
C ARG A 167 13.38 13.35 -7.82
N PRO A 168 12.14 13.81 -7.50
CA PRO A 168 11.20 13.01 -6.74
C PRO A 168 10.70 11.73 -7.44
N ASP A 169 10.62 11.71 -8.77
CA ASP A 169 10.09 10.55 -9.52
C ASP A 169 11.14 9.45 -9.68
N GLY A 170 10.71 8.23 -9.48
CA GLY A 170 11.57 7.06 -9.67
C GLY A 170 10.82 5.74 -9.50
N LYS A 171 11.42 4.69 -10.08
CA LYS A 171 10.90 3.32 -10.04
C LYS A 171 12.04 2.36 -9.75
N SER A 172 11.71 1.27 -9.07
CA SER A 172 12.58 0.12 -8.90
C SER A 172 11.88 -1.15 -9.39
N GLN A 173 12.65 -2.11 -9.87
CA GLN A 173 12.17 -3.45 -10.17
C GLN A 173 13.24 -4.43 -9.71
N VAL A 174 12.84 -5.49 -9.01
CA VAL A 174 13.75 -6.52 -8.49
C VAL A 174 13.27 -7.88 -8.95
N THR A 175 14.17 -8.62 -9.60
CA THR A 175 13.95 -10.02 -9.95
C THR A 175 14.77 -10.89 -9.01
N VAL A 176 14.09 -11.77 -8.28
CA VAL A 176 14.70 -12.73 -7.35
C VAL A 176 14.66 -14.12 -7.96
N GLU A 177 15.77 -14.83 -7.87
CA GLU A 177 15.86 -16.25 -8.22
C GLU A 177 15.44 -17.08 -7.01
N TYR A 178 14.56 -18.05 -7.26
CA TYR A 178 14.07 -19.01 -6.27
C TYR A 178 14.53 -20.41 -6.63
N GLU A 179 14.94 -21.19 -5.61
CA GLU A 179 15.20 -22.61 -5.71
C GLU A 179 14.32 -23.34 -4.69
N ASP A 180 13.47 -24.26 -5.18
CA ASP A 180 12.50 -25.00 -4.35
C ASP A 180 11.64 -24.10 -3.43
N ASN A 181 11.14 -23.01 -3.99
CA ASN A 181 10.36 -21.96 -3.33
C ASN A 181 11.10 -21.15 -2.23
N HIS A 182 12.42 -21.20 -2.19
CA HIS A 182 13.24 -20.35 -1.33
C HIS A 182 13.98 -19.30 -2.18
N PRO A 183 13.97 -18.02 -1.78
CA PRO A 183 14.75 -17.00 -2.45
C PRO A 183 16.23 -17.27 -2.22
N VAL A 184 17.05 -17.26 -3.29
CA VAL A 184 18.48 -17.59 -3.19
C VAL A 184 19.39 -16.44 -3.59
N ARG A 185 19.00 -15.59 -4.53
CA ARG A 185 19.77 -14.43 -4.98
C ARG A 185 18.92 -13.43 -5.75
N VAL A 186 19.42 -12.22 -5.86
CA VAL A 186 18.87 -11.21 -6.78
C VAL A 186 19.51 -11.41 -8.16
N ASP A 187 18.68 -11.69 -9.16
CA ASP A 187 19.12 -11.85 -10.55
C ASP A 187 19.28 -10.50 -11.26
N THR A 188 18.31 -9.61 -11.09
CA THR A 188 18.27 -8.34 -11.80
C THR A 188 17.68 -7.23 -10.93
N VAL A 189 18.32 -6.06 -10.98
CA VAL A 189 17.79 -4.82 -10.41
C VAL A 189 17.67 -3.79 -11.52
N VAL A 190 16.48 -3.19 -11.67
CA VAL A 190 16.24 -2.04 -12.55
C VAL A 190 15.90 -0.83 -11.70
N ILE A 191 16.59 0.28 -11.90
CA ILE A 191 16.28 1.58 -11.32
C ILE A 191 16.07 2.59 -12.44
N SER A 192 14.91 3.24 -12.44
CA SER A 192 14.66 4.43 -13.25
C SER A 192 14.43 5.59 -12.30
N THR A 193 15.29 6.60 -12.32
CA THR A 193 15.21 7.73 -11.40
C THR A 193 15.37 9.05 -12.14
N GLN A 194 14.47 9.98 -11.86
CA GLN A 194 14.54 11.34 -12.37
C GLN A 194 15.75 12.07 -11.77
N HIS A 195 16.47 12.83 -12.60
CA HIS A 195 17.72 13.48 -12.20
C HIS A 195 17.90 14.88 -12.84
N ALA A 196 18.85 15.63 -12.32
CA ALA A 196 19.26 16.91 -12.88
C ALA A 196 19.91 16.73 -14.26
N PRO A 197 19.68 17.64 -15.23
CA PRO A 197 20.12 17.46 -16.62
C PRO A 197 21.63 17.44 -16.82
N GLU A 198 22.39 17.99 -15.87
CA GLU A 198 23.86 18.09 -15.91
C GLU A 198 24.60 16.82 -15.50
N ILE A 199 23.89 15.80 -15.01
CA ILE A 199 24.50 14.58 -14.51
C ILE A 199 24.77 13.58 -15.65
N GLU A 200 26.02 13.17 -15.75
CA GLU A 200 26.43 12.15 -16.70
C GLU A 200 25.99 10.75 -16.28
N HIS A 201 25.60 9.93 -17.28
CA HIS A 201 24.98 8.63 -17.04
C HIS A 201 25.90 7.65 -16.28
N ASP A 202 27.17 7.59 -16.61
CA ASP A 202 28.11 6.65 -15.98
C ASP A 202 28.32 7.00 -14.50
N TYR A 203 28.42 8.29 -14.17
CA TYR A 203 28.49 8.76 -12.79
C TYR A 203 27.20 8.44 -12.04
N LEU A 204 26.04 8.75 -12.62
CA LEU A 204 24.74 8.42 -12.05
C LEU A 204 24.62 6.92 -11.75
N SER A 205 24.97 6.08 -12.71
CA SER A 205 24.88 4.62 -12.58
C SER A 205 25.75 4.11 -11.44
N SER A 206 27.00 4.57 -11.35
CA SER A 206 27.93 4.20 -10.27
C SER A 206 27.39 4.60 -8.90
N GLU A 207 26.93 5.84 -8.75
CA GLU A 207 26.39 6.34 -7.48
C GLU A 207 25.12 5.60 -7.04
N ILE A 208 24.23 5.28 -7.97
CA ILE A 208 23.02 4.49 -7.67
C ILE A 208 23.38 3.09 -7.22
N ILE A 209 24.32 2.43 -7.89
CA ILE A 209 24.76 1.08 -7.48
C ILE A 209 25.36 1.10 -6.08
N GLU A 210 26.29 2.01 -5.81
CA GLU A 210 27.02 2.03 -4.52
C GLU A 210 26.15 2.55 -3.37
N LYS A 211 25.42 3.66 -3.56
CA LYS A 211 24.73 4.35 -2.46
C LYS A 211 23.25 3.95 -2.31
N VAL A 212 22.65 3.33 -3.32
CA VAL A 212 21.24 2.90 -3.25
C VAL A 212 21.14 1.40 -3.23
N ILE A 213 21.66 0.70 -4.26
CA ILE A 213 21.43 -0.74 -4.40
C ILE A 213 22.17 -1.51 -3.32
N LYS A 214 23.48 -1.32 -3.17
CA LYS A 214 24.29 -2.03 -2.18
C LYS A 214 23.96 -1.67 -0.73
N THR A 215 23.30 -0.53 -0.51
CA THR A 215 22.82 -0.13 0.82
C THR A 215 21.47 -0.76 1.16
N ALA A 216 20.60 -0.95 0.17
CA ALA A 216 19.22 -1.43 0.38
C ALA A 216 19.08 -2.96 0.28
N ILE A 217 19.94 -3.62 -0.52
CA ILE A 217 19.92 -5.07 -0.72
C ILE A 217 21.05 -5.71 0.08
N PRO A 218 20.76 -6.74 0.90
CA PRO A 218 21.79 -7.52 1.61
C PRO A 218 22.86 -8.06 0.66
N GLU A 219 24.13 -7.97 1.08
CA GLU A 219 25.30 -8.34 0.26
C GLU A 219 25.26 -9.81 -0.16
N ASP A 220 24.77 -10.69 0.69
CA ASP A 220 24.64 -12.14 0.45
C ASP A 220 23.63 -12.49 -0.65
N LEU A 221 22.75 -11.56 -1.01
CA LEU A 221 21.82 -11.72 -2.13
C LEU A 221 22.38 -11.20 -3.47
N LEU A 222 23.51 -10.50 -3.46
CA LEU A 222 24.16 -9.97 -4.66
C LEU A 222 25.41 -10.78 -5.01
N ASP A 223 25.58 -11.11 -6.30
CA ASP A 223 26.76 -11.82 -6.77
C ASP A 223 27.26 -11.24 -8.11
N SER A 224 28.36 -11.82 -8.64
CA SER A 224 28.94 -11.37 -9.91
C SER A 224 28.06 -11.58 -11.14
N LYS A 225 26.94 -12.28 -11.02
CA LYS A 225 25.95 -12.51 -12.07
C LYS A 225 24.75 -11.58 -11.95
N THR A 226 24.62 -10.84 -10.85
CA THR A 226 23.54 -9.86 -10.67
C THR A 226 23.66 -8.74 -11.70
N ARG A 227 22.59 -8.50 -12.44
CA ARG A 227 22.54 -7.49 -13.49
C ARG A 227 21.92 -6.20 -12.97
N PHE A 228 22.54 -5.09 -13.29
CA PHE A 228 22.02 -3.75 -12.93
C PHE A 228 21.66 -2.98 -14.20
N PHE A 229 20.44 -2.46 -14.25
CA PHE A 229 19.95 -1.57 -15.31
C PHE A 229 19.54 -0.24 -14.68
N ILE A 230 20.38 0.77 -14.84
CA ILE A 230 20.15 2.10 -14.28
C ILE A 230 19.82 3.07 -15.40
N ASN A 231 18.64 3.67 -15.39
CA ASN A 231 18.14 4.55 -16.45
C ASN A 231 18.48 3.99 -17.85
N PRO A 232 18.02 2.79 -18.22
CA PRO A 232 18.49 2.10 -19.44
C PRO A 232 18.14 2.84 -20.73
N THR A 233 17.24 3.83 -20.67
CA THR A 233 16.93 4.72 -21.80
C THR A 233 17.88 5.92 -21.90
N GLY A 234 18.84 6.06 -20.97
CA GLY A 234 19.82 7.12 -20.88
C GLY A 234 19.38 8.26 -19.95
N LYS A 235 18.61 9.23 -20.44
CA LYS A 235 18.21 10.42 -19.66
C LYS A 235 16.79 10.29 -19.11
N PHE A 236 16.61 10.66 -17.82
CA PHE A 236 15.30 10.80 -17.19
C PHE A 236 15.24 12.16 -16.45
N VAL A 237 15.19 13.23 -17.21
CA VAL A 237 15.12 14.61 -16.70
C VAL A 237 13.67 15.07 -16.57
N ILE A 238 12.83 14.75 -17.57
CA ILE A 238 11.39 15.04 -17.52
C ILE A 238 10.71 13.87 -16.81
N GLY A 239 10.05 14.14 -15.70
CA GLY A 239 9.35 13.16 -14.89
C GLY A 239 8.24 13.79 -14.05
N GLY A 240 7.66 13.01 -13.14
CA GLY A 240 6.50 13.44 -12.38
C GLY A 240 5.30 13.77 -13.28
N PRO A 241 4.35 14.61 -12.84
CA PRO A 241 3.13 14.95 -13.60
C PRO A 241 3.38 15.61 -14.95
N MET A 242 4.57 16.13 -15.20
CA MET A 242 4.96 16.63 -16.51
C MET A 242 5.28 15.51 -17.50
N GLY A 243 5.80 14.38 -17.00
CA GLY A 243 6.18 13.22 -17.83
C GLY A 243 5.03 12.26 -18.09
N ASP A 244 4.18 12.05 -17.10
CA ASP A 244 3.03 11.12 -17.17
C ASP A 244 1.92 11.57 -16.24
N SER A 245 0.67 11.21 -16.58
CA SER A 245 -0.49 11.50 -15.74
C SER A 245 -0.59 10.51 -14.58
N GLY A 246 -1.07 10.98 -13.42
CA GLY A 246 -1.34 10.17 -12.24
C GLY A 246 -2.81 10.10 -11.88
N LEU A 247 -3.22 8.99 -11.30
CA LEU A 247 -4.55 8.78 -10.70
C LEU A 247 -4.42 7.97 -9.41
N THR A 248 -5.30 8.26 -8.46
CA THR A 248 -5.47 7.44 -7.25
C THR A 248 -5.81 5.99 -7.61
N GLY A 249 -5.16 5.03 -6.94
CA GLY A 249 -5.49 3.62 -7.10
C GLY A 249 -4.94 2.93 -8.35
N ARG A 250 -3.93 3.50 -9.01
CA ARG A 250 -3.27 2.87 -10.18
C ARG A 250 -1.98 2.13 -9.84
N LYS A 251 -1.62 2.02 -8.57
CA LYS A 251 -0.44 1.27 -8.11
C LYS A 251 -0.81 0.20 -7.07
N ILE A 252 -1.99 -0.42 -7.24
CA ILE A 252 -2.55 -1.37 -6.27
C ILE A 252 -1.68 -2.61 -6.03
N ILE A 253 -0.90 -3.03 -7.01
CA ILE A 253 0.02 -4.16 -6.88
C ILE A 253 1.29 -3.75 -6.11
N VAL A 254 1.78 -2.51 -6.34
CA VAL A 254 2.85 -1.90 -5.54
C VAL A 254 2.39 -1.69 -4.09
N ASP A 255 1.15 -1.29 -3.88
CA ASP A 255 0.57 -1.07 -2.55
C ASP A 255 0.46 -2.35 -1.72
N THR A 256 0.46 -3.51 -2.36
CA THR A 256 0.21 -4.81 -1.72
C THR A 256 1.43 -5.73 -1.78
N TYR A 257 1.41 -6.78 -2.59
CA TYR A 257 2.40 -7.86 -2.53
C TYR A 257 3.24 -8.02 -3.80
N GLY A 258 3.25 -6.99 -4.70
CA GLY A 258 4.08 -7.00 -5.91
C GLY A 258 3.75 -8.10 -6.90
N GLY A 259 2.51 -8.59 -6.91
CA GLY A 259 2.04 -9.68 -7.77
C GLY A 259 2.28 -11.08 -7.21
N PHE A 260 2.86 -11.22 -6.02
CA PHE A 260 3.13 -12.52 -5.40
C PHE A 260 1.86 -13.20 -4.88
N ALA A 261 0.90 -12.43 -4.38
CA ALA A 261 -0.42 -12.88 -3.95
C ALA A 261 -1.51 -12.34 -4.88
N ARG A 262 -2.71 -12.92 -4.77
CA ARG A 262 -3.90 -12.44 -5.47
C ARG A 262 -4.27 -11.03 -5.02
N HIS A 263 -5.08 -10.34 -5.84
CA HIS A 263 -5.60 -9.01 -5.54
C HIS A 263 -7.06 -8.92 -5.98
N GLY A 264 -7.92 -8.32 -5.16
CA GLY A 264 -9.35 -8.18 -5.46
C GLY A 264 -9.70 -7.01 -6.39
N GLY A 265 -8.73 -6.15 -6.72
CA GLY A 265 -8.90 -4.99 -7.61
C GLY A 265 -9.22 -3.68 -6.89
N GLY A 266 -9.60 -3.69 -5.61
CA GLY A 266 -9.92 -2.50 -4.83
C GLY A 266 -8.69 -1.65 -4.48
N ALA A 267 -8.76 -0.33 -4.76
CA ALA A 267 -7.76 0.63 -4.32
C ALA A 267 -7.98 1.02 -2.85
N PHE A 268 -6.91 1.43 -2.15
CA PHE A 268 -6.96 1.80 -0.73
C PHE A 268 -7.07 3.31 -0.52
N SER A 269 -6.19 4.07 -1.14
CA SER A 269 -6.04 5.51 -0.88
C SER A 269 -7.33 6.29 -1.14
N GLY A 270 -7.62 7.27 -0.27
CA GLY A 270 -8.80 8.10 -0.34
C GLY A 270 -10.08 7.50 0.23
N LYS A 271 -10.06 6.24 0.67
CA LYS A 271 -11.22 5.53 1.23
C LYS A 271 -11.16 5.50 2.76
N ASP A 272 -12.25 5.93 3.43
CA ASP A 272 -12.41 5.75 4.87
C ASP A 272 -12.59 4.27 5.24
N PRO A 273 -12.40 3.88 6.52
CA PRO A 273 -12.35 2.47 6.93
C PRO A 273 -13.68 1.71 6.82
N THR A 274 -14.80 2.35 6.48
CA THR A 274 -16.06 1.65 6.18
C THR A 274 -16.04 0.96 4.82
N LYS A 275 -15.13 1.36 3.92
CA LYS A 275 -14.89 0.72 2.63
C LYS A 275 -14.05 -0.53 2.83
N VAL A 276 -14.67 -1.69 2.63
CA VAL A 276 -14.03 -3.00 2.85
C VAL A 276 -12.87 -3.29 1.90
N ASP A 277 -12.80 -2.63 0.74
CA ASP A 277 -11.63 -2.68 -0.14
C ASP A 277 -10.35 -2.39 0.64
N ARG A 278 -10.37 -1.42 1.55
CA ARG A 278 -9.25 -1.05 2.39
C ARG A 278 -9.23 -1.84 3.69
N SER A 279 -10.27 -1.74 4.51
CA SER A 279 -10.30 -2.33 5.83
C SER A 279 -10.27 -3.86 5.80
N GLY A 280 -10.95 -4.48 4.85
CA GLY A 280 -10.94 -5.93 4.65
C GLY A 280 -9.57 -6.46 4.22
N ALA A 281 -8.87 -5.75 3.31
CA ALA A 281 -7.51 -6.10 2.92
C ALA A 281 -6.51 -5.95 4.09
N TYR A 282 -6.65 -4.92 4.92
CA TYR A 282 -5.85 -4.75 6.13
C TYR A 282 -6.11 -5.86 7.16
N ALA A 283 -7.37 -6.23 7.37
CA ALA A 283 -7.72 -7.34 8.25
C ALA A 283 -7.19 -8.67 7.71
N ALA A 284 -7.30 -8.92 6.41
CA ALA A 284 -6.77 -10.12 5.78
C ALA A 284 -5.22 -10.21 5.94
N ARG A 285 -4.50 -9.09 5.78
CA ARG A 285 -3.05 -9.02 6.09
C ARG A 285 -2.77 -9.32 7.55
N TYR A 286 -3.52 -8.73 8.47
CA TYR A 286 -3.35 -8.95 9.91
C TYR A 286 -3.54 -10.42 10.28
N VAL A 287 -4.56 -11.09 9.73
CA VAL A 287 -4.79 -12.52 9.93
C VAL A 287 -3.64 -13.36 9.37
N ALA A 288 -3.27 -13.16 8.09
CA ALA A 288 -2.21 -13.90 7.44
C ALA A 288 -0.88 -13.78 8.20
N LYS A 289 -0.53 -12.55 8.61
CA LYS A 289 0.70 -12.27 9.36
C LYS A 289 0.73 -12.97 10.71
N ASN A 290 -0.37 -12.96 11.47
CA ASN A 290 -0.45 -13.65 12.75
C ASN A 290 -0.36 -15.18 12.61
N ILE A 291 -0.93 -15.77 11.55
CA ILE A 291 -0.80 -17.21 11.27
C ILE A 291 0.67 -17.59 11.02
N VAL A 292 1.36 -16.84 10.16
CA VAL A 292 2.78 -17.09 9.86
C VAL A 292 3.65 -16.83 11.09
N ALA A 293 3.44 -15.74 11.82
CA ALA A 293 4.16 -15.42 13.05
C ALA A 293 3.93 -16.45 14.17
N ALA A 294 2.76 -17.09 14.21
CA ALA A 294 2.49 -18.18 15.14
C ALA A 294 3.26 -19.47 14.79
N GLY A 295 3.91 -19.54 13.63
CA GLY A 295 4.61 -20.74 13.14
C GLY A 295 3.65 -21.82 12.65
N LEU A 296 2.38 -21.47 12.38
CA LEU A 296 1.37 -22.41 11.90
C LEU A 296 1.53 -22.72 10.41
N ALA A 297 2.07 -21.80 9.63
CA ALA A 297 2.41 -21.97 8.23
C ALA A 297 3.64 -21.13 7.86
N ARG A 298 4.36 -21.51 6.78
CA ARG A 298 5.45 -20.69 6.23
C ARG A 298 4.95 -19.59 5.31
N GLU A 299 3.80 -19.79 4.68
CA GLU A 299 3.06 -18.81 3.89
C GLU A 299 1.56 -18.99 4.09
N CYS A 300 0.82 -17.89 3.99
CA CYS A 300 -0.61 -17.89 4.17
C CYS A 300 -1.24 -16.79 3.33
N GLU A 301 -2.21 -17.14 2.52
CA GLU A 301 -3.09 -16.22 1.80
C GLU A 301 -4.50 -16.30 2.40
N ILE A 302 -5.09 -15.17 2.68
CA ILE A 302 -6.46 -15.02 3.18
C ILE A 302 -7.29 -14.33 2.10
N GLU A 303 -8.45 -14.89 1.77
CA GLU A 303 -9.48 -14.21 0.98
C GLU A 303 -10.69 -13.93 1.86
N LEU A 304 -11.18 -12.70 1.81
CA LEU A 304 -12.45 -12.25 2.38
C LEU A 304 -13.34 -11.76 1.26
N ALA A 305 -14.59 -12.17 1.23
CA ALA A 305 -15.57 -11.61 0.30
C ALA A 305 -16.76 -11.01 1.07
N TYR A 306 -17.24 -9.87 0.58
CA TYR A 306 -18.39 -9.15 1.16
C TYR A 306 -19.47 -8.93 0.12
N ALA A 307 -20.73 -8.83 0.59
CA ALA A 307 -21.84 -8.33 -0.18
C ALA A 307 -22.24 -6.93 0.38
N ILE A 308 -22.60 -6.01 -0.50
CA ILE A 308 -23.03 -4.67 -0.09
C ILE A 308 -24.19 -4.73 0.93
N GLY A 309 -24.08 -3.97 2.00
CA GLY A 309 -25.10 -3.90 3.05
C GLY A 309 -25.15 -5.13 3.99
N VAL A 310 -24.28 -6.11 3.84
CA VAL A 310 -24.17 -7.29 4.72
C VAL A 310 -22.97 -7.14 5.64
N ALA A 311 -23.13 -7.39 6.94
CA ALA A 311 -22.05 -7.21 7.90
C ALA A 311 -21.05 -8.38 7.88
N ARG A 312 -21.53 -9.62 7.81
CA ARG A 312 -20.65 -10.77 7.83
C ARG A 312 -20.02 -11.03 6.45
N PRO A 313 -18.72 -11.40 6.38
CA PRO A 313 -18.17 -11.90 5.13
C PRO A 313 -19.02 -13.06 4.58
N VAL A 314 -19.27 -13.05 3.27
CA VAL A 314 -19.98 -14.16 2.60
C VAL A 314 -19.07 -15.35 2.39
N SER A 315 -17.74 -15.14 2.39
CA SER A 315 -16.75 -16.23 2.41
C SER A 315 -15.47 -15.81 3.10
N LEU A 316 -14.79 -16.80 3.70
CA LEU A 316 -13.42 -16.74 4.20
C LEU A 316 -12.69 -17.96 3.65
N LEU A 317 -11.60 -17.73 2.90
CA LEU A 317 -10.67 -18.76 2.48
C LEU A 317 -9.33 -18.57 3.18
N VAL A 318 -8.78 -19.64 3.73
CA VAL A 318 -7.39 -19.73 4.18
C VAL A 318 -6.67 -20.69 3.27
N ASP A 319 -5.57 -20.26 2.65
CA ASP A 319 -4.75 -21.08 1.75
C ASP A 319 -3.28 -20.94 2.16
N THR A 320 -2.74 -21.99 2.75
CA THR A 320 -1.34 -22.02 3.22
C THR A 320 -0.39 -22.65 2.20
N LYS A 321 -0.85 -22.92 0.98
CA LYS A 321 -0.08 -23.57 -0.09
C LYS A 321 0.56 -24.89 0.35
N GLY A 322 -0.07 -25.59 1.29
CA GLY A 322 0.43 -26.85 1.85
C GLY A 322 1.63 -26.69 2.79
N THR A 323 1.90 -25.50 3.29
CA THR A 323 3.01 -25.25 4.23
C THR A 323 2.59 -25.29 5.70
N SER A 324 1.29 -25.43 5.98
CA SER A 324 0.76 -25.45 7.34
C SER A 324 1.01 -26.77 8.05
N ILE A 325 1.15 -26.68 9.36
CA ILE A 325 1.16 -27.84 10.29
C ILE A 325 -0.25 -28.17 10.81
N VAL A 326 -1.24 -27.38 10.45
CA VAL A 326 -2.67 -27.52 10.79
C VAL A 326 -3.45 -27.48 9.49
N ASP A 327 -4.53 -28.24 9.40
CA ASP A 327 -5.42 -28.22 8.23
C ASP A 327 -6.01 -26.83 7.99
N ASP A 328 -6.07 -26.40 6.71
CA ASP A 328 -6.52 -25.05 6.34
C ASP A 328 -7.98 -24.79 6.76
N ALA A 329 -8.85 -25.82 6.75
CA ALA A 329 -10.21 -25.68 7.26
C ALA A 329 -10.23 -25.43 8.77
N LYS A 330 -9.34 -26.08 9.52
CA LYS A 330 -9.17 -25.82 10.96
C LYS A 330 -8.64 -24.43 11.24
N LEU A 331 -7.69 -23.94 10.42
CA LEU A 331 -7.23 -22.55 10.49
C LEU A 331 -8.36 -21.57 10.25
N ALA A 332 -9.22 -21.81 9.26
CA ALA A 332 -10.38 -20.95 8.99
C ALA A 332 -11.37 -20.92 10.18
N GLU A 333 -11.61 -22.05 10.87
CA GLU A 333 -12.40 -22.06 12.11
C GLU A 333 -11.76 -21.20 13.20
N MET A 334 -10.44 -21.33 13.41
CA MET A 334 -9.70 -20.56 14.40
C MET A 334 -9.75 -19.07 14.08
N VAL A 335 -9.61 -18.69 12.81
CA VAL A 335 -9.74 -17.29 12.36
C VAL A 335 -11.10 -16.73 12.71
N ASN A 336 -12.18 -17.44 12.43
CA ASN A 336 -13.55 -17.02 12.76
C ASN A 336 -13.79 -16.90 14.28
N GLN A 337 -13.03 -17.61 15.13
CA GLN A 337 -13.14 -17.51 16.58
C GLN A 337 -12.40 -16.31 17.15
N ILE A 338 -11.26 -15.93 16.54
CA ILE A 338 -10.32 -14.93 17.07
C ILE A 338 -10.59 -13.54 16.50
N PHE A 339 -10.93 -13.45 15.21
CA PHE A 339 -10.99 -12.20 14.48
C PHE A 339 -12.45 -11.84 14.13
N ASP A 340 -12.87 -10.65 14.56
CA ASP A 340 -14.16 -10.09 14.14
C ASP A 340 -13.98 -9.44 12.75
N LEU A 341 -14.32 -10.19 11.71
CA LEU A 341 -14.16 -9.77 10.31
C LEU A 341 -15.36 -8.98 9.76
N ARG A 342 -16.32 -8.59 10.60
CA ARG A 342 -17.36 -7.64 10.22
C ARG A 342 -16.73 -6.23 10.06
N PRO A 343 -17.23 -5.36 9.17
CA PRO A 343 -16.65 -4.01 8.99
C PRO A 343 -16.48 -3.24 10.30
N ALA A 344 -17.50 -3.19 11.15
CA ALA A 344 -17.40 -2.55 12.47
C ALA A 344 -16.38 -3.24 13.41
N GLY A 345 -16.28 -4.57 13.34
CA GLY A 345 -15.31 -5.36 14.08
C GLY A 345 -13.88 -5.04 13.66
N ILE A 346 -13.61 -5.00 12.38
CA ILE A 346 -12.30 -4.64 11.81
C ILE A 346 -11.90 -3.24 12.24
N ILE A 347 -12.80 -2.26 12.10
CA ILE A 347 -12.56 -0.86 12.47
C ILE A 347 -12.15 -0.76 13.94
N ARG A 348 -12.83 -1.48 14.85
CA ARG A 348 -12.49 -1.51 16.27
C ARG A 348 -11.18 -2.24 16.54
N MET A 349 -11.01 -3.44 15.97
CA MET A 349 -9.85 -4.30 16.19
C MET A 349 -8.55 -3.64 15.75
N LEU A 350 -8.57 -2.91 14.63
CA LEU A 350 -7.41 -2.26 14.06
C LEU A 350 -7.38 -0.74 14.35
N ASP A 351 -8.35 -0.20 15.12
CA ASP A 351 -8.43 1.23 15.45
C ASP A 351 -8.25 2.15 14.24
N LEU A 352 -9.08 1.92 13.21
CA LEU A 352 -8.90 2.53 11.89
C LEU A 352 -9.48 3.95 11.74
N ARG A 353 -10.13 4.53 12.77
CA ARG A 353 -10.71 5.87 12.69
C ARG A 353 -9.72 6.99 13.06
N ARG A 354 -8.44 6.73 12.93
CA ARG A 354 -7.34 7.66 13.19
C ARG A 354 -6.74 8.19 11.89
N PRO A 355 -6.11 9.36 11.88
CA PRO A 355 -5.42 9.92 10.72
C PRO A 355 -4.06 9.23 10.50
N ILE A 356 -4.06 7.99 10.00
CA ILE A 356 -2.88 7.14 9.82
C ILE A 356 -2.61 6.77 8.36
N TYR A 357 -3.35 7.36 7.41
CA TYR A 357 -3.42 6.86 6.04
C TYR A 357 -2.39 7.47 5.10
N ARG A 358 -2.12 8.77 5.15
CA ARG A 358 -1.12 9.41 4.28
C ARG A 358 0.25 8.74 4.34
N GLN A 359 0.68 8.30 5.51
CA GLN A 359 1.97 7.62 5.69
C GLN A 359 2.06 6.27 4.99
N THR A 360 0.94 5.66 4.61
CA THR A 360 0.88 4.37 3.89
C THR A 360 0.83 4.53 2.37
N ALA A 361 0.51 5.73 1.88
CA ALA A 361 0.26 5.98 0.46
C ALA A 361 1.51 5.93 -0.44
N ALA A 362 2.70 5.70 0.12
CA ALA A 362 3.93 5.45 -0.61
C ALA A 362 4.73 4.31 0.04
N PHE A 363 5.52 3.57 -0.75
CA PHE A 363 6.38 2.46 -0.31
C PHE A 363 5.62 1.24 0.22
N GLY A 364 4.38 1.03 -0.21
CA GLY A 364 3.51 -0.08 0.18
C GLY A 364 2.75 0.14 1.47
N HIS A 365 1.59 -0.53 1.57
CA HIS A 365 0.73 -0.51 2.76
C HIS A 365 1.08 -1.62 3.76
N PHE A 366 1.83 -2.64 3.31
CA PHE A 366 2.18 -3.82 4.09
C PHE A 366 3.69 -3.98 4.27
N GLY A 367 4.09 -4.69 5.34
CA GLY A 367 5.50 -4.92 5.65
C GLY A 367 6.25 -3.66 6.09
N ARG A 368 5.56 -2.64 6.57
CA ARG A 368 6.13 -1.39 7.05
C ARG A 368 6.66 -1.56 8.47
N THR A 369 7.93 -1.24 8.66
CA THR A 369 8.61 -1.27 9.97
C THR A 369 9.00 0.13 10.47
N ASP A 370 8.83 1.13 9.63
CA ASP A 370 9.15 2.54 9.88
C ASP A 370 7.98 3.32 10.49
N VAL A 371 6.77 2.74 10.48
CA VAL A 371 5.54 3.32 11.02
C VAL A 371 4.74 2.28 11.82
N ASP A 372 4.03 2.71 12.88
CA ASP A 372 3.16 1.82 13.69
C ASP A 372 1.81 1.65 12.99
N LEU A 373 1.65 0.53 12.31
CA LEU A 373 0.41 0.16 11.62
C LEU A 373 -0.27 -1.01 12.32
N PRO A 374 -1.55 -0.86 12.73
CA PRO A 374 -2.25 -1.88 13.50
C PRO A 374 -2.33 -3.26 12.83
N TRP A 375 -2.45 -3.30 11.50
CA TRP A 375 -2.52 -4.55 10.73
C TRP A 375 -1.16 -5.28 10.58
N GLU A 376 -0.08 -4.66 11.06
CA GLU A 376 1.25 -5.30 11.12
C GLU A 376 1.56 -5.90 12.51
N ARG A 377 0.65 -5.77 13.49
CA ARG A 377 0.83 -6.31 14.85
C ARG A 377 0.69 -7.83 14.86
N MET A 378 1.40 -8.47 15.79
CA MET A 378 1.44 -9.93 15.98
C MET A 378 0.88 -10.34 17.35
N ASP A 379 -0.13 -9.62 17.83
CA ASP A 379 -0.71 -9.76 19.17
C ASP A 379 -1.69 -10.94 19.30
N LYS A 380 -2.03 -11.62 18.18
CA LYS A 380 -2.88 -12.82 18.17
C LYS A 380 -2.10 -14.15 18.13
N VAL A 381 -0.77 -14.09 18.10
CA VAL A 381 0.11 -15.27 18.00
C VAL A 381 -0.14 -16.27 19.12
N ASN A 382 -0.19 -15.82 20.37
CA ASN A 382 -0.38 -16.71 21.53
C ASN A 382 -1.77 -17.35 21.54
N GLU A 383 -2.80 -16.63 21.08
CA GLU A 383 -4.15 -17.16 20.99
C GLU A 383 -4.28 -18.22 19.90
N LEU A 384 -3.67 -17.98 18.74
CA LEU A 384 -3.58 -18.95 17.64
C LEU A 384 -2.84 -20.23 18.08
N ARG A 385 -1.67 -20.10 18.71
CA ARG A 385 -0.93 -21.26 19.24
C ARG A 385 -1.74 -22.08 20.23
N ARG A 386 -2.43 -21.41 21.16
CA ARG A 386 -3.29 -22.09 22.14
C ARG A 386 -4.39 -22.91 21.47
N LEU A 387 -5.06 -22.37 20.44
CA LEU A 387 -6.10 -23.10 19.70
C LEU A 387 -5.54 -24.23 18.84
N ALA A 388 -4.30 -24.08 18.36
CA ALA A 388 -3.58 -25.12 17.63
C ALA A 388 -2.96 -26.18 18.53
N HIS A 389 -3.00 -26.02 19.87
CA HIS A 389 -2.36 -26.89 20.86
C HIS A 389 -0.85 -27.03 20.71
N ILE A 390 -0.14 -25.92 20.40
CA ILE A 390 1.33 -25.84 20.29
C ILE A 390 1.93 -24.73 21.15
#